data_f594d8e04c906d263b189809ee3239c0
#
_entry.id   f594d8e04c906d263b189809ee3239c0
#
_cell.length_a   1.000
_cell.length_b   1.000
_cell.length_c   1.000
_cell.angle_alpha   90.00
_cell.angle_beta   90.00
_cell.angle_gamma   90.00
#
_symmetry.space_group_name_H-M   'P 1'
#
loop_
_entity.id
_entity.type
_entity.pdbx_description
1 polymer ?
#
loop_
_entity_poly.entity_id
_entity_poly.type
_entity_poly.pdbx_seq_one_letter_code
_entity_poly.pdbx_strand_id
1 'polypeptide(L)'
;QLYLHREDDIMSRKLGKPVSQRQLRVGEMIKQSLGIIFIRDEAKIPNLSTKEITVTEVRMSPDLKTAKVFVMPLGGKNAKEIVNKLKEFSFVIRKTLSNKIIMKFLPKLFFVKDESFEYAEKIENLIKITNK
;
A
#
# COMPACT_ATOMS: atom_id res chain seq x y z
N GLN A 1 2.17 8.90 10.14
CA GLN A 1 1.06 8.68 9.19
C GLN A 1 0.41 9.97 8.77
N LEU A 2 0.04 10.79 9.73
CA LEU A 2 -0.56 12.09 9.46
C LEU A 2 0.37 12.99 8.64
N TYR A 3 1.64 12.83 8.80
CA TYR A 3 2.65 13.59 8.07
C TYR A 3 2.63 13.32 6.58
N LEU A 4 2.69 12.04 6.20
CA LEU A 4 2.70 11.66 4.79
C LEU A 4 1.39 12.02 4.12
N HIS A 5 0.27 11.83 4.81
CA HIS A 5 -1.03 12.21 4.29
C HIS A 5 -1.16 13.72 4.11
N ARG A 6 -0.59 14.50 5.03
CA ARG A 6 -0.59 15.95 4.91
C ARG A 6 0.16 16.44 3.69
N GLU A 7 1.34 15.88 3.43
CA GLU A 7 2.13 16.28 2.28
C GLU A 7 1.37 16.01 0.99
N ASP A 8 0.75 14.84 0.88
CA ASP A 8 -0.04 14.48 -0.28
C ASP A 8 -1.27 15.37 -0.42
N ASP A 9 -1.92 15.70 0.69
CA ASP A 9 -3.07 16.61 0.69
C ASP A 9 -2.66 18.00 0.24
N ILE A 10 -1.54 18.50 0.72
CA ILE A 10 -1.01 19.80 0.31
C ILE A 10 -0.67 19.80 -1.17
N MET A 11 -0.02 18.75 -1.66
CA MET A 11 0.30 18.64 -3.07
C MET A 11 -0.96 18.55 -3.92
N SER A 12 -1.95 17.78 -3.48
CA SER A 12 -3.23 17.68 -4.18
C SER A 12 -3.92 19.02 -4.25
N ARG A 13 -3.90 19.80 -3.17
CA ARG A 13 -4.48 21.13 -3.14
C ARG A 13 -3.74 22.09 -4.07
N LYS A 14 -2.41 22.05 -4.08
CA LYS A 14 -1.59 22.88 -4.99
C LYS A 14 -1.89 22.58 -6.44
N LEU A 15 -2.16 21.32 -6.74
CA LEU A 15 -2.51 20.89 -8.10
C LEU A 15 -4.00 21.09 -8.41
N GLY A 16 -4.78 21.59 -7.44
CA GLY A 16 -6.22 21.79 -7.61
C GLY A 16 -7.03 20.52 -7.72
N LYS A 17 -6.48 19.40 -7.24
CA LYS A 17 -7.13 18.09 -7.35
C LYS A 17 -7.17 17.38 -6.00
N PRO A 18 -8.11 17.74 -5.11
CA PRO A 18 -8.26 17.03 -3.84
C PRO A 18 -8.70 15.59 -4.08
N VAL A 19 -8.34 14.70 -3.16
CA VAL A 19 -8.75 13.30 -3.22
C VAL A 19 -10.26 13.21 -3.05
N SER A 20 -10.94 12.53 -3.97
CA SER A 20 -12.38 12.39 -3.93
C SER A 20 -12.82 11.29 -2.96
N GLN A 21 -14.07 11.35 -2.51
CA GLN A 21 -14.66 10.30 -1.69
C GLN A 21 -14.65 8.96 -2.43
N ARG A 22 -14.85 9.00 -3.74
CA ARG A 22 -14.83 7.80 -4.56
C ARG A 22 -13.45 7.15 -4.56
N GLN A 23 -12.39 7.96 -4.68
CA GLN A 23 -11.02 7.46 -4.59
C GLN A 23 -10.77 6.79 -3.23
N LEU A 24 -11.23 7.41 -2.15
CA LEU A 24 -11.05 6.87 -0.80
C LEU A 24 -11.80 5.55 -0.61
N ARG A 25 -13.04 5.49 -1.08
CA ARG A 25 -13.85 4.26 -0.95
C ARG A 25 -13.26 3.11 -1.73
N VAL A 26 -12.87 3.34 -2.97
CA VAL A 26 -12.28 2.29 -3.81
C VAL A 26 -10.94 1.85 -3.24
N GLY A 27 -10.12 2.80 -2.81
CA GLY A 27 -8.85 2.49 -2.17
C GLY A 27 -9.01 1.62 -0.93
N GLU A 28 -9.97 1.94 -0.07
CA GLU A 28 -10.22 1.17 1.14
C GLU A 28 -10.73 -0.24 0.82
N MET A 29 -11.61 -0.35 -0.16
CA MET A 29 -12.12 -1.64 -0.60
C MET A 29 -11.00 -2.55 -1.11
N ILE A 30 -10.11 -1.99 -1.94
CA ILE A 30 -8.97 -2.74 -2.47
C ILE A 30 -8.01 -3.12 -1.35
N LYS A 31 -7.75 -2.20 -0.43
CA LYS A 31 -6.89 -2.45 0.72
C LYS A 31 -7.37 -3.65 1.54
N GLN A 32 -8.65 -3.68 1.86
CA GLN A 32 -9.24 -4.78 2.63
C GLN A 32 -9.16 -6.09 1.88
N SER A 33 -9.47 -6.08 0.61
CA SER A 33 -9.44 -7.29 -0.21
C SER A 33 -8.02 -7.83 -0.38
N LEU A 34 -7.05 -6.95 -0.61
CA LEU A 34 -5.64 -7.34 -0.69
C LEU A 34 -5.13 -7.85 0.65
N GLY A 35 -5.57 -7.25 1.75
CA GLY A 35 -5.22 -7.72 3.08
C GLY A 35 -5.62 -9.18 3.29
N ILE A 36 -6.81 -9.53 2.88
CA ILE A 36 -7.30 -10.90 2.97
C ILE A 36 -6.49 -11.84 2.07
N ILE A 37 -6.24 -11.41 0.82
CA ILE A 37 -5.44 -12.20 -0.13
C ILE A 37 -4.06 -12.49 0.45
N PHE A 38 -3.43 -11.51 1.06
CA PHE A 38 -2.10 -11.65 1.63
C PHE A 38 -2.09 -12.54 2.87
N ILE A 39 -3.04 -12.35 3.79
CA ILE A 39 -3.13 -13.17 5.02
C ILE A 39 -3.36 -14.63 4.67
N ARG A 40 -4.16 -14.88 3.66
CA ARG A 40 -4.47 -16.25 3.22
C ARG A 40 -3.51 -16.80 2.18
N ASP A 41 -2.56 -15.98 1.74
CA ASP A 41 -1.60 -16.35 0.70
C ASP A 41 -2.29 -16.89 -0.56
N GLU A 42 -3.37 -16.25 -0.95
CA GLU A 42 -4.20 -16.71 -2.06
C GLU A 42 -3.58 -16.52 -3.43
N ALA A 43 -2.67 -15.56 -3.57
CA ALA A 43 -2.00 -15.30 -4.84
C ALA A 43 -0.93 -16.35 -5.16
N LYS A 44 -0.44 -17.05 -4.15
CA LYS A 44 0.54 -18.15 -4.29
C LYS A 44 1.75 -17.77 -5.14
N ILE A 45 2.41 -16.71 -4.73
CA ILE A 45 3.61 -16.23 -5.41
C ILE A 45 4.76 -17.19 -5.12
N PRO A 46 5.51 -17.65 -6.16
CA PRO A 46 6.62 -18.58 -5.94
C PRO A 46 7.67 -18.00 -5.01
N ASN A 47 8.08 -18.80 -4.03
CA ASN A 47 9.13 -18.46 -3.07
C ASN A 47 8.86 -17.22 -2.23
N LEU A 48 7.58 -16.84 -2.08
CA LEU A 48 7.18 -15.71 -1.23
C LEU A 48 5.89 -16.05 -0.52
N SER A 49 5.92 -16.01 0.82
CA SER A 49 4.70 -16.06 1.61
C SER A 49 4.26 -14.62 1.87
N THR A 50 3.03 -14.28 1.49
CA THR A 50 2.50 -12.92 1.72
C THR A 50 1.87 -12.77 3.10
N LYS A 51 1.83 -13.83 3.91
CA LYS A 51 1.21 -13.81 5.24
C LYS A 51 1.83 -12.79 6.18
N GLU A 52 3.11 -12.49 6.00
CA GLU A 52 3.83 -11.55 6.85
C GLU A 52 3.96 -10.17 6.21
N ILE A 53 3.24 -9.92 5.13
CA ILE A 53 3.24 -8.63 4.45
C ILE A 53 1.93 -7.92 4.74
N THR A 54 2.01 -6.74 5.32
CA THR A 54 0.83 -5.92 5.62
C THR A 54 0.61 -4.91 4.50
N VAL A 55 -0.62 -4.84 4.01
CA VAL A 55 -1.04 -3.74 3.13
C VAL A 55 -1.46 -2.59 4.03
N THR A 56 -0.67 -1.53 4.06
CA THR A 56 -0.90 -0.44 4.99
C THR A 56 -1.81 0.64 4.43
N GLU A 57 -1.78 0.85 3.12
CA GLU A 57 -2.60 1.86 2.48
C GLU A 57 -2.72 1.58 0.99
N VAL A 58 -3.82 1.98 0.39
CA VAL A 58 -4.01 1.98 -1.06
C VAL A 58 -4.50 3.36 -1.49
N ARG A 59 -3.76 3.99 -2.39
CA ARG A 59 -4.12 5.29 -2.95
C ARG A 59 -4.48 5.14 -4.42
N MET A 60 -5.67 5.63 -4.74
CA MET A 60 -6.18 5.56 -6.10
C MET A 60 -5.85 6.83 -6.87
N SER A 61 -5.58 6.69 -8.17
CA SER A 61 -5.55 7.83 -9.07
C SER A 61 -6.97 8.41 -9.23
N PRO A 62 -7.08 9.70 -9.64
CA PRO A 62 -8.41 10.30 -9.81
C PRO A 62 -9.31 9.56 -10.79
N ASP A 63 -8.74 8.97 -11.84
CA ASP A 63 -9.48 8.20 -12.83
C ASP A 63 -9.70 6.74 -12.42
N LEU A 64 -9.24 6.35 -11.25
CA LEU A 64 -9.33 5.00 -10.69
C LEU A 64 -8.63 3.92 -11.53
N LYS A 65 -7.75 4.30 -12.44
CA LYS A 65 -7.04 3.35 -13.29
C LYS A 65 -5.80 2.77 -12.65
N THR A 66 -5.25 3.45 -11.65
CA THR A 66 -4.05 2.97 -10.96
C THR A 66 -4.25 3.00 -9.45
N ALA A 67 -3.67 2.01 -8.78
CA ALA A 67 -3.68 1.91 -7.33
C ALA A 67 -2.24 1.79 -6.84
N LYS A 68 -1.83 2.73 -6.01
CA LYS A 68 -0.54 2.67 -5.35
C LYS A 68 -0.73 1.93 -4.03
N VAL A 69 -0.13 0.76 -3.93
CA VAL A 69 -0.31 -0.14 -2.79
C VAL A 69 0.92 -0.08 -1.90
N PHE A 70 0.74 0.45 -0.70
CA PHE A 70 1.81 0.55 0.29
C PHE A 70 1.83 -0.72 1.12
N VAL A 71 3.02 -1.33 1.22
CA VAL A 71 3.20 -2.59 1.94
C VAL A 71 4.35 -2.49 2.92
N MET A 72 4.25 -3.27 3.99
CA MET A 72 5.29 -3.37 5.01
C MET A 72 5.48 -4.83 5.37
N PRO A 73 6.65 -5.41 5.07
CA PRO A 73 6.98 -6.76 5.54
C PRO A 73 7.20 -6.75 7.04
N LEU A 74 6.88 -7.85 7.70
CA LEU A 74 7.10 -8.02 9.13
C LEU A 74 8.59 -7.85 9.45
N GLY A 75 8.88 -6.99 10.41
CA GLY A 75 10.25 -6.68 10.81
C GLY A 75 11.02 -5.82 9.82
N GLY A 76 10.42 -5.45 8.70
CA GLY A 76 11.05 -4.59 7.70
C GLY A 76 12.22 -5.20 6.95
N LYS A 77 12.52 -6.49 7.17
CA LYS A 77 13.64 -7.16 6.52
C LYS A 77 13.33 -7.47 5.07
N ASN A 78 14.35 -7.30 4.22
CA ASN A 78 14.26 -7.62 2.79
C ASN A 78 13.11 -6.90 2.08
N ALA A 79 12.74 -5.73 2.56
CA ALA A 79 11.59 -5.00 2.04
C ALA A 79 11.73 -4.71 0.54
N LYS A 80 12.92 -4.32 0.10
CA LYS A 80 13.17 -4.03 -1.32
C LYS A 80 12.96 -5.25 -2.19
N GLU A 81 13.51 -6.40 -1.77
CA GLU A 81 13.36 -7.66 -2.51
C GLU A 81 11.91 -8.11 -2.56
N ILE A 82 11.21 -7.99 -1.43
CA ILE A 82 9.79 -8.35 -1.34
C ILE A 82 8.95 -7.48 -2.24
N VAL A 83 9.17 -6.16 -2.22
CA VAL A 83 8.44 -5.23 -3.07
C VAL A 83 8.71 -5.53 -4.55
N ASN A 84 9.96 -5.80 -4.91
CA ASN A 84 10.30 -6.17 -6.28
C ASN A 84 9.58 -7.43 -6.71
N LYS A 85 9.46 -8.41 -5.83
CA LYS A 85 8.75 -9.64 -6.12
C LYS A 85 7.24 -9.40 -6.28
N LEU A 86 6.66 -8.54 -5.45
CA LEU A 86 5.27 -8.16 -5.61
C LEU A 86 5.03 -7.44 -6.94
N LYS A 87 5.97 -6.59 -7.37
CA LYS A 87 5.90 -5.93 -8.67
C LYS A 87 5.94 -6.95 -9.81
N GLU A 88 6.85 -7.90 -9.71
CA GLU A 88 7.00 -8.95 -10.72
C GLU A 88 5.71 -9.77 -10.88
N PHE A 89 5.04 -10.07 -9.78
CA PHE A 89 3.83 -10.87 -9.77
C PHE A 89 2.56 -10.06 -9.59
N SER A 90 2.60 -8.77 -9.88
CA SER A 90 1.43 -7.89 -9.71
C SER A 90 0.23 -8.36 -10.52
N PHE A 91 0.45 -8.94 -11.70
CA PHE A 91 -0.64 -9.44 -12.53
C PHE A 91 -1.36 -10.63 -11.88
N VAL A 92 -0.63 -11.50 -11.18
CA VAL A 92 -1.22 -12.63 -10.45
C VAL A 92 -2.06 -12.11 -9.29
N ILE A 93 -1.53 -11.14 -8.55
CA ILE A 93 -2.24 -10.53 -7.44
C ILE A 93 -3.50 -9.84 -7.93
N ARG A 94 -3.40 -9.12 -9.05
CA ARG A 94 -4.55 -8.44 -9.66
C ARG A 94 -5.61 -9.43 -10.10
N LYS A 95 -5.20 -10.56 -10.68
CA LYS A 95 -6.13 -11.61 -11.09
C LYS A 95 -6.85 -12.19 -9.88
N THR A 96 -6.13 -12.46 -8.79
CA THR A 96 -6.72 -12.95 -7.55
C THR A 96 -7.71 -11.93 -6.98
N LEU A 97 -7.35 -10.64 -7.04
CA LEU A 97 -8.21 -9.56 -6.61
C LEU A 97 -9.51 -9.52 -7.42
N SER A 98 -9.46 -9.82 -8.72
CA SER A 98 -10.63 -9.81 -9.58
C SER A 98 -11.70 -10.82 -9.15
N ASN A 99 -11.30 -11.84 -8.41
CA ASN A 99 -12.23 -12.83 -7.87
C ASN A 99 -12.90 -12.38 -6.58
N LYS A 100 -12.41 -11.32 -5.97
CA LYS A 100 -12.90 -10.83 -4.69
C LYS A 100 -13.78 -9.59 -4.79
N ILE A 101 -13.55 -8.75 -5.80
CA ILE A 101 -14.29 -7.52 -5.96
C ILE A 101 -14.89 -7.43 -7.36
N ILE A 102 -16.08 -6.80 -7.42
CA ILE A 102 -16.75 -6.57 -8.69
C ILE A 102 -16.51 -5.13 -9.08
N MET A 103 -15.67 -4.94 -10.09
CA MET A 103 -15.40 -3.62 -10.69
C MET A 103 -15.40 -3.75 -12.19
N LYS A 104 -15.92 -2.73 -12.86
CA LYS A 104 -15.93 -2.70 -14.32
C LYS A 104 -14.51 -2.79 -14.88
N PHE A 105 -13.59 -2.04 -14.26
CA PHE A 105 -12.17 -2.07 -14.61
C PHE A 105 -11.33 -2.14 -13.32
N LEU A 106 -10.48 -3.15 -13.24
CA LEU A 106 -9.55 -3.23 -12.14
C LEU A 106 -8.37 -2.30 -12.40
N PRO A 107 -7.91 -1.58 -11.38
CA PRO A 107 -6.75 -0.73 -11.54
C PRO A 107 -5.47 -1.53 -11.68
N LYS A 108 -4.45 -0.93 -12.27
CA LYS A 108 -3.10 -1.47 -12.19
C LYS A 108 -2.59 -1.28 -10.77
N LEU A 109 -1.91 -2.29 -10.24
CA LEU A 109 -1.37 -2.25 -8.89
C LEU A 109 0.11 -1.88 -8.94
N PHE A 110 0.49 -0.85 -8.19
CA PHE A 110 1.88 -0.42 -8.05
C PHE A 110 2.29 -0.58 -6.60
N PHE A 111 3.12 -1.56 -6.32
CA PHE A 111 3.55 -1.86 -4.97
C PHE A 111 4.75 -0.99 -4.58
N VAL A 112 4.66 -0.36 -3.41
CA VAL A 112 5.74 0.43 -2.84
C VAL A 112 5.88 0.11 -1.36
N LYS A 113 7.08 0.28 -0.83
CA LYS A 113 7.32 0.13 0.58
C LYS A 113 6.70 1.29 1.35
N ASP A 114 6.02 0.98 2.46
CA ASP A 114 5.54 2.01 3.36
C ASP A 114 6.68 2.40 4.30
N GLU A 115 7.17 3.61 4.16
CA GLU A 115 8.29 4.12 4.95
C GLU A 115 7.85 4.88 6.21
N SER A 116 6.54 4.99 6.44
CA SER A 116 6.03 5.74 7.60
C SER A 116 6.50 5.15 8.93
N PHE A 117 6.65 3.84 9.03
CA PHE A 117 7.14 3.19 10.24
C PHE A 117 8.58 3.57 10.54
N GLU A 118 9.44 3.60 9.53
CA GLU A 118 10.84 3.98 9.70
C GLU A 118 10.96 5.44 10.15
N TYR A 119 10.12 6.29 9.58
CA TYR A 119 10.10 7.70 9.95
C TYR A 119 9.67 7.89 11.41
N ALA A 120 8.61 7.21 11.83
CA ALA A 120 8.12 7.26 13.20
C ALA A 120 9.18 6.75 14.18
N GLU A 121 9.85 5.66 13.84
CA GLU A 121 10.91 5.08 14.66
C GLU A 121 12.08 6.04 14.82
N LYS A 122 12.49 6.71 13.74
CA LYS A 122 13.55 7.71 13.79
C LYS A 122 13.20 8.86 14.72
N ILE A 123 11.95 9.33 14.66
CA ILE A 123 11.50 10.41 15.53
C ILE A 123 11.50 9.97 16.99
N GLU A 124 11.02 8.77 17.31
CA GLU A 124 11.07 8.23 18.66
C GLU A 124 12.49 8.14 19.19
N ASN A 125 13.42 7.67 18.39
CA ASN A 125 14.83 7.57 18.78
C ASN A 125 15.43 8.94 19.05
N LEU A 126 15.11 9.94 18.25
CA LEU A 126 15.57 11.30 18.45
C LEU A 126 15.01 11.89 19.75
N ILE A 127 13.74 11.63 20.05
CA ILE A 127 13.11 12.08 21.30
C ILE A 127 13.78 11.43 22.49
N LYS A 128 14.06 10.13 22.44
CA LYS A 128 14.74 9.40 23.50
C LYS A 128 16.13 9.95 23.78
N ILE A 129 16.86 10.30 22.73
CA ILE A 129 18.20 10.89 22.86
C ILE A 129 18.12 12.27 23.48
N THR A 130 17.12 13.06 23.10
CA THR A 130 16.96 14.43 23.59
C THR A 130 16.53 14.50 25.04
N ASN A 131 15.79 13.50 25.50
CA ASN A 131 15.27 13.46 26.89
C ASN A 131 16.25 12.86 27.91
N LYS A 132 17.44 12.54 27.48
CA LYS A 132 18.51 12.14 28.38
C LYS A 132 19.36 13.36 28.74
#